data_f26879c32f5750a029c6821851425321
#
_entry.id   f26879c32f5750a029c6821851425321
#
_cell.length_a   1.000
_cell.length_b   1.000
_cell.length_c   1.000
_cell.angle_alpha   90.00
_cell.angle_beta   90.00
_cell.angle_gamma   90.00
#
_symmetry.space_group_name_H-M   'P 1'
#
loop_
_entity.id
_entity.type
_entity.pdbx_description
1 polymer ?
#
loop_
_entity_poly.entity_id
_entity_poly.type
_entity_poly.pdbx_seq_one_letter_code
_entity_poly.pdbx_strand_id
1 'polypeptide(L)'
;MSLAARFTAAVAAEATGEDDDGHLLPDRLARAAARVLPVDGAGLSVQLGPRGRCPLAASSADAGRAERLQYTAGTGPCLLALATGHPQFLVAADLQRRWPVFADLLLARTPYRGVVSLPVRHALAGTGAMDLWLVDPAAVAQVDVFDAVAVGDLISSALTDAAVWSTWSEAAGPDWLHSPAAVRRAAVWQAVALTSAARDTGTAEALAALRAHAGPAVARSTRSPPTW
;
A
#
# COMPACT_ATOMS: atom_id res chain seq x y z
N MET A 1 -18.71 -21.34 6.31
CA MET A 1 -18.23 -20.19 7.11
C MET A 1 -18.26 -18.96 6.22
N SER A 2 -18.86 -17.84 6.66
CA SER A 2 -18.95 -16.61 5.88
C SER A 2 -17.56 -15.99 5.62
N LEU A 3 -17.44 -15.12 4.62
CA LEU A 3 -16.20 -14.39 4.33
C LEU A 3 -15.72 -13.61 5.57
N ALA A 4 -16.61 -12.88 6.22
CA ALA A 4 -16.30 -12.12 7.44
C ALA A 4 -15.74 -13.01 8.55
N ALA A 5 -16.34 -14.18 8.79
CA ALA A 5 -15.86 -15.12 9.81
C ALA A 5 -14.47 -15.69 9.43
N ARG A 6 -14.22 -15.97 8.14
CA ARG A 6 -12.89 -16.40 7.67
C ARG A 6 -11.85 -15.30 7.86
N PHE A 7 -12.21 -14.05 7.52
CA PHE A 7 -11.31 -12.90 7.68
C PHE A 7 -10.97 -12.66 9.16
N THR A 8 -11.99 -12.61 10.05
CA THR A 8 -11.75 -12.43 11.50
C THR A 8 -10.86 -13.53 12.06
N ALA A 9 -11.11 -14.80 11.68
CA ALA A 9 -10.26 -15.91 12.09
C ALA A 9 -8.82 -15.80 11.56
N ALA A 10 -8.65 -15.31 10.32
CA ALA A 10 -7.34 -15.09 9.74
C ALA A 10 -6.58 -13.96 10.47
N VAL A 11 -7.25 -12.84 10.82
CA VAL A 11 -6.64 -11.76 11.61
C VAL A 11 -6.20 -12.25 12.99
N ALA A 12 -7.06 -13.03 13.66
CA ALA A 12 -6.74 -13.61 14.96
C ALA A 12 -5.55 -14.58 14.90
N ALA A 13 -5.43 -15.37 13.83
CA ALA A 13 -4.31 -16.28 13.62
C ALA A 13 -2.97 -15.58 13.36
N GLU A 14 -2.99 -14.31 12.96
CA GLU A 14 -1.78 -13.49 12.79
C GLU A 14 -1.33 -12.82 14.11
N ALA A 15 -2.16 -12.85 15.15
CA ALA A 15 -1.78 -12.38 16.48
C ALA A 15 -0.91 -13.46 17.15
N THR A 16 0.42 -13.34 17.03
CA THR A 16 1.37 -14.26 17.65
C THR A 16 2.02 -13.59 18.87
N GLY A 17 1.70 -14.08 20.09
CA GLY A 17 2.39 -13.67 21.31
C GLY A 17 1.64 -12.67 22.20
N GLU A 18 2.25 -12.38 23.36
CA GLU A 18 1.72 -11.45 24.39
C GLU A 18 1.73 -9.97 23.97
N ASP A 19 2.42 -9.65 22.88
CA ASP A 19 2.47 -8.30 22.32
C ASP A 19 1.34 -8.08 21.32
N ASP A 20 0.18 -7.68 21.83
CA ASP A 20 -0.91 -7.13 21.02
C ASP A 20 -0.55 -5.68 20.61
N ASP A 21 0.53 -5.55 19.86
CA ASP A 21 1.05 -4.30 19.39
C ASP A 21 0.11 -3.72 18.33
N GLY A 22 -0.71 -2.73 18.72
CA GLY A 22 -1.67 -2.06 17.85
C GLY A 22 -1.06 -1.53 16.55
N HIS A 23 0.24 -1.21 16.56
CA HIS A 23 0.96 -0.76 15.36
C HIS A 23 1.18 -1.88 14.31
N LEU A 24 1.06 -3.15 14.67
CA LEU A 24 1.12 -4.29 13.74
C LEU A 24 -0.24 -4.68 13.17
N LEU A 25 -1.33 -4.08 13.65
CA LEU A 25 -2.67 -4.38 13.16
C LEU A 25 -2.80 -4.25 11.63
N PRO A 26 -2.28 -3.19 10.96
CA PRO A 26 -2.38 -3.10 9.50
C PRO A 26 -1.70 -4.26 8.76
N ASP A 27 -0.55 -4.73 9.25
CA ASP A 27 0.15 -5.87 8.65
C ASP A 27 -0.64 -7.17 8.81
N ARG A 28 -1.28 -7.39 9.97
CA ARG A 28 -2.19 -8.53 10.20
C ARG A 28 -3.38 -8.49 9.26
N LEU A 29 -3.99 -7.30 9.08
CA LEU A 29 -5.12 -7.10 8.17
C LEU A 29 -4.74 -7.37 6.71
N ALA A 30 -3.57 -6.89 6.27
CA ALA A 30 -3.08 -7.16 4.92
C ALA A 30 -2.81 -8.66 4.68
N ARG A 31 -2.22 -9.36 5.65
CA ARG A 31 -1.99 -10.82 5.56
C ARG A 31 -3.30 -11.60 5.56
N ALA A 32 -4.26 -11.20 6.42
CA ALA A 32 -5.58 -11.83 6.44
C ALA A 32 -6.32 -11.64 5.12
N ALA A 33 -6.26 -10.44 4.50
CA ALA A 33 -6.84 -10.20 3.19
C ALA A 33 -6.27 -11.12 2.11
N ALA A 34 -4.93 -11.23 2.03
CA ALA A 34 -4.27 -12.12 1.09
C ALA A 34 -4.55 -13.62 1.35
N ARG A 35 -4.93 -13.99 2.58
CA ARG A 35 -5.27 -15.37 2.93
C ARG A 35 -6.71 -15.75 2.57
N VAL A 36 -7.66 -14.81 2.62
CA VAL A 36 -9.07 -15.11 2.40
C VAL A 36 -9.56 -14.81 0.99
N LEU A 37 -8.85 -13.96 0.26
CA LEU A 37 -9.09 -13.65 -1.14
C LEU A 37 -8.18 -14.49 -2.06
N PRO A 38 -8.58 -14.79 -3.30
CA PRO A 38 -7.77 -15.53 -4.27
C PRO A 38 -6.68 -14.64 -4.90
N VAL A 39 -5.73 -14.17 -4.08
CA VAL A 39 -4.67 -13.24 -4.49
C VAL A 39 -3.33 -13.64 -3.91
N ASP A 40 -2.22 -13.22 -4.54
CA ASP A 40 -0.86 -13.57 -4.12
C ASP A 40 -0.24 -12.57 -3.13
N GLY A 41 -0.88 -11.43 -2.96
CA GLY A 41 -0.46 -10.42 -2.01
C GLY A 41 -1.48 -9.30 -1.84
N ALA A 42 -1.38 -8.59 -0.73
CA ALA A 42 -2.20 -7.42 -0.44
C ALA A 42 -1.36 -6.29 0.14
N GLY A 43 -1.67 -5.06 -0.25
CA GLY A 43 -1.10 -3.83 0.28
C GLY A 43 -2.19 -2.89 0.76
N LEU A 44 -1.92 -2.18 1.84
CA LEU A 44 -2.81 -1.17 2.39
C LEU A 44 -2.13 0.20 2.38
N SER A 45 -2.88 1.22 2.08
CA SER A 45 -2.41 2.60 2.12
C SER A 45 -3.52 3.54 2.58
N VAL A 46 -3.12 4.67 3.15
CA VAL A 46 -4.02 5.75 3.55
C VAL A 46 -3.61 7.06 2.89
N GLN A 47 -4.58 7.94 2.67
CA GLN A 47 -4.36 9.30 2.18
C GLN A 47 -4.32 10.23 3.39
N LEU A 48 -3.15 10.81 3.67
CA LEU A 48 -2.94 11.69 4.83
C LEU A 48 -2.96 13.18 4.39
N GLY A 49 -4.11 13.65 3.94
CA GLY A 49 -4.29 15.06 3.53
C GLY A 49 -3.20 15.53 2.56
N PRO A 50 -2.57 16.71 2.79
CA PRO A 50 -1.55 17.26 1.91
C PRO A 50 -0.27 16.41 1.79
N ARG A 51 -0.03 15.53 2.76
CA ARG A 51 1.13 14.61 2.76
C ARG A 51 0.99 13.52 1.70
N GLY A 52 -0.19 13.37 1.10
CA GLY A 52 -0.44 12.39 0.07
C GLY A 52 -0.62 10.98 0.61
N ARG A 53 -0.48 9.99 -0.28
CA ARG A 53 -0.64 8.58 0.05
C ARG A 53 0.51 8.08 0.93
N CYS A 54 0.19 7.36 1.99
CA CYS A 54 1.13 6.68 2.86
C CYS A 54 0.88 5.15 2.78
N PRO A 55 1.84 4.33 2.32
CA PRO A 55 1.78 2.88 2.50
C PRO A 55 1.70 2.56 3.99
N LEU A 56 0.70 1.78 4.37
CA LEU A 56 0.42 1.45 5.76
C LEU A 56 0.94 0.05 6.11
N ALA A 57 0.67 -0.92 5.24
CA ALA A 57 1.04 -2.32 5.47
C ALA A 57 1.09 -3.12 4.18
N ALA A 58 1.66 -4.32 4.26
CA ALA A 58 1.64 -5.30 3.18
C ALA A 58 1.71 -6.73 3.71
N SER A 59 1.09 -7.67 3.00
CA SER A 59 1.03 -9.07 3.38
C SER A 59 2.35 -9.83 3.22
N SER A 60 3.27 -9.30 2.40
CA SER A 60 4.56 -9.92 2.09
C SER A 60 5.62 -8.90 1.71
N ALA A 61 6.88 -9.33 1.65
CA ALA A 61 7.98 -8.48 1.20
C ALA A 61 7.79 -7.97 -0.24
N ASP A 62 7.26 -8.81 -1.13
CA ASP A 62 7.01 -8.45 -2.53
C ASP A 62 5.82 -7.49 -2.67
N ALA A 63 4.74 -7.70 -1.92
CA ALA A 63 3.63 -6.75 -1.85
C ALA A 63 4.11 -5.38 -1.32
N GLY A 64 4.90 -5.39 -0.24
CA GLY A 64 5.50 -4.16 0.29
C GLY A 64 6.45 -3.48 -0.69
N ARG A 65 7.15 -4.26 -1.54
CA ARG A 65 7.97 -3.70 -2.62
C ARG A 65 7.10 -3.05 -3.70
N ALA A 66 6.02 -3.70 -4.13
CA ALA A 66 5.08 -3.16 -5.12
C ALA A 66 4.48 -1.83 -4.64
N GLU A 67 4.06 -1.75 -3.37
CA GLU A 67 3.56 -0.53 -2.73
C GLU A 67 4.59 0.62 -2.78
N ARG A 68 5.86 0.32 -2.46
CA ARG A 68 6.94 1.31 -2.51
C ARG A 68 7.26 1.77 -3.92
N LEU A 69 7.21 0.87 -4.91
CA LEU A 69 7.45 1.20 -6.32
C LEU A 69 6.37 2.13 -6.85
N GLN A 70 5.10 1.85 -6.55
CA GLN A 70 3.97 2.69 -6.92
C GLN A 70 4.08 4.09 -6.30
N TYR A 71 4.50 4.17 -5.04
CA TYR A 71 4.78 5.45 -4.40
C TYR A 71 5.94 6.20 -5.07
N THR A 72 7.05 5.50 -5.35
CA THR A 72 8.24 6.10 -5.97
C THR A 72 7.92 6.65 -7.36
N ALA A 73 7.15 5.92 -8.15
CA ALA A 73 6.67 6.38 -9.45
C ALA A 73 5.72 7.59 -9.33
N GLY A 74 5.05 7.76 -8.18
CA GLY A 74 4.11 8.86 -7.95
C GLY A 74 2.80 8.72 -8.73
N THR A 75 2.59 7.58 -9.34
CA THR A 75 1.44 7.25 -10.17
C THR A 75 1.17 5.76 -10.11
N GLY A 76 -0.06 5.32 -10.39
CA GLY A 76 -0.40 3.90 -10.41
C GLY A 76 -1.85 3.61 -10.09
N PRO A 77 -2.19 2.31 -10.03
CA PRO A 77 -3.56 1.83 -9.84
C PRO A 77 -4.28 2.39 -8.61
N CYS A 78 -3.61 2.37 -7.44
CA CYS A 78 -4.25 2.85 -6.20
C CYS A 78 -4.62 4.34 -6.26
N LEU A 79 -3.78 5.18 -6.89
CA LEU A 79 -4.08 6.59 -7.06
C LEU A 79 -5.27 6.80 -8.00
N LEU A 80 -5.39 5.97 -9.04
CA LEU A 80 -6.54 5.99 -9.93
C LEU A 80 -7.81 5.53 -9.20
N ALA A 81 -7.74 4.43 -8.42
CA ALA A 81 -8.86 3.96 -7.61
C ALA A 81 -9.35 5.04 -6.63
N LEU A 82 -8.42 5.71 -5.95
CA LEU A 82 -8.75 6.84 -5.05
C LEU A 82 -9.37 8.02 -5.79
N ALA A 83 -8.81 8.40 -6.94
CA ALA A 83 -9.28 9.55 -7.72
C ALA A 83 -10.67 9.32 -8.33
N THR A 84 -10.96 8.08 -8.76
CA THR A 84 -12.22 7.73 -9.41
C THR A 84 -13.28 7.24 -8.43
N GLY A 85 -12.88 6.77 -7.24
CA GLY A 85 -13.77 6.10 -6.29
C GLY A 85 -14.22 4.71 -6.75
N HIS A 86 -13.57 4.11 -7.75
CA HIS A 86 -13.97 2.83 -8.34
C HIS A 86 -12.82 1.83 -8.33
N PRO A 87 -13.12 0.54 -8.16
CA PRO A 87 -12.14 -0.53 -8.33
C PRO A 87 -11.47 -0.51 -9.70
N GLN A 88 -10.17 -0.82 -9.73
CA GLN A 88 -9.37 -0.91 -10.94
C GLN A 88 -8.84 -2.33 -11.09
N PHE A 89 -9.20 -3.01 -12.19
CA PHE A 89 -8.75 -4.34 -12.56
C PHE A 89 -7.74 -4.21 -13.70
N LEU A 90 -6.47 -4.51 -13.45
CA LEU A 90 -5.40 -4.17 -14.40
C LEU A 90 -4.40 -5.32 -14.49
N VAL A 91 -4.09 -5.71 -15.71
CA VAL A 91 -3.00 -6.64 -16.02
C VAL A 91 -1.73 -5.89 -16.46
N ALA A 92 -0.61 -6.59 -16.57
CA ALA A 92 0.68 -6.01 -16.94
C ALA A 92 0.61 -5.11 -18.19
N ALA A 93 -0.13 -5.53 -19.23
CA ALA A 93 -0.30 -4.75 -20.46
C ALA A 93 -1.03 -3.41 -20.22
N ASP A 94 -2.00 -3.38 -19.30
CA ASP A 94 -2.70 -2.15 -18.91
C ASP A 94 -1.78 -1.22 -18.14
N LEU A 95 -0.98 -1.79 -17.23
CA LEU A 95 0.00 -1.05 -16.44
C LEU A 95 1.06 -0.41 -17.35
N GLN A 96 1.60 -1.17 -18.31
CA GLN A 96 2.58 -0.68 -19.29
C GLN A 96 2.03 0.46 -20.15
N ARG A 97 0.76 0.34 -20.54
CA ARG A 97 0.09 1.35 -21.36
C ARG A 97 -0.18 2.65 -20.61
N ARG A 98 -0.58 2.55 -19.35
CA ARG A 98 -1.01 3.71 -18.53
C ARG A 98 0.12 4.34 -17.73
N TRP A 99 1.02 3.52 -17.18
CA TRP A 99 2.11 3.95 -16.31
C TRP A 99 3.40 3.16 -16.60
N PRO A 100 4.04 3.39 -17.76
CA PRO A 100 5.19 2.58 -18.21
C PRO A 100 6.32 2.52 -17.18
N VAL A 101 6.69 3.64 -16.56
CA VAL A 101 7.76 3.68 -15.56
C VAL A 101 7.44 2.82 -14.33
N PHE A 102 6.21 2.88 -13.84
CA PHE A 102 5.78 2.02 -12.73
C PHE A 102 5.75 0.54 -13.13
N ALA A 103 5.20 0.27 -14.31
CA ALA A 103 5.09 -1.10 -14.83
C ALA A 103 6.47 -1.75 -14.99
N ASP A 104 7.44 -1.06 -15.60
CA ASP A 104 8.81 -1.56 -15.78
C ASP A 104 9.45 -1.90 -14.43
N LEU A 105 9.28 -1.03 -13.43
CA LEU A 105 9.79 -1.27 -12.07
C LEU A 105 9.10 -2.45 -11.39
N LEU A 106 7.77 -2.57 -11.51
CA LEU A 106 6.99 -3.65 -10.92
C LEU A 106 7.40 -4.99 -11.52
N LEU A 107 7.40 -5.08 -12.86
CA LEU A 107 7.69 -6.31 -13.60
C LEU A 107 9.13 -6.79 -13.41
N ALA A 108 10.08 -5.87 -13.22
CA ALA A 108 11.48 -6.20 -13.00
C ALA A 108 11.79 -6.62 -11.56
N ARG A 109 10.96 -6.25 -10.58
CA ARG A 109 11.33 -6.34 -9.15
C ARG A 109 10.36 -7.13 -8.29
N THR A 110 9.23 -7.55 -8.87
CA THR A 110 8.22 -8.36 -8.20
C THR A 110 7.73 -9.48 -9.13
N PRO A 111 7.14 -10.55 -8.59
CA PRO A 111 6.52 -11.57 -9.40
C PRO A 111 5.18 -11.15 -10.00
N TYR A 112 4.62 -10.01 -9.56
CA TYR A 112 3.26 -9.60 -9.89
C TYR A 112 3.10 -9.17 -11.33
N ARG A 113 2.00 -9.63 -11.96
CA ARG A 113 1.61 -9.36 -13.36
C ARG A 113 0.20 -8.81 -13.46
N GLY A 114 -0.49 -8.68 -12.33
CA GLY A 114 -1.83 -8.11 -12.24
C GLY A 114 -2.06 -7.46 -10.88
N VAL A 115 -3.05 -6.58 -10.83
CA VAL A 115 -3.49 -5.91 -9.61
C VAL A 115 -4.97 -5.57 -9.70
N VAL A 116 -5.65 -5.75 -8.57
CA VAL A 116 -6.97 -5.15 -8.32
C VAL A 116 -6.80 -4.11 -7.24
N SER A 117 -7.02 -2.84 -7.57
CA SER A 117 -6.93 -1.73 -6.61
C SER A 117 -8.33 -1.25 -6.25
N LEU A 118 -8.62 -1.19 -4.95
CA LEU A 118 -9.91 -0.75 -4.44
C LEU A 118 -9.75 0.48 -3.55
N PRO A 119 -10.64 1.48 -3.70
CA PRO A 119 -10.71 2.55 -2.73
C PRO A 119 -11.29 2.00 -1.42
N VAL A 120 -10.66 2.33 -0.30
CA VAL A 120 -11.12 1.96 1.05
C VAL A 120 -11.39 3.25 1.83
N ARG A 121 -12.53 3.32 2.49
CA ARG A 121 -12.91 4.49 3.29
C ARG A 121 -12.64 4.19 4.75
N HIS A 122 -11.91 5.07 5.42
CA HIS A 122 -11.65 4.99 6.85
C HIS A 122 -12.37 6.14 7.56
N ALA A 123 -13.22 5.84 8.51
CA ALA A 123 -14.04 6.84 9.19
C ALA A 123 -13.21 7.94 9.87
N LEU A 124 -12.04 7.61 10.42
CA LEU A 124 -11.17 8.55 11.13
C LEU A 124 -9.91 8.97 10.34
N ALA A 125 -9.49 8.17 9.35
CA ALA A 125 -8.28 8.45 8.57
C ALA A 125 -8.56 8.90 7.14
N GLY A 126 -9.83 9.13 6.77
CA GLY A 126 -10.24 9.54 5.43
C GLY A 126 -10.27 8.37 4.45
N THR A 127 -9.70 8.56 3.26
CA THR A 127 -9.68 7.53 2.21
C THR A 127 -8.33 6.83 2.14
N GLY A 128 -8.35 5.57 1.78
CA GLY A 128 -7.18 4.75 1.51
C GLY A 128 -7.40 3.87 0.30
N ALA A 129 -6.45 3.00 0.03
CA ALA A 129 -6.58 1.97 -1.00
C ALA A 129 -6.09 0.62 -0.47
N MET A 130 -6.71 -0.44 -0.97
CA MET A 130 -6.24 -1.79 -0.88
C MET A 130 -5.83 -2.26 -2.28
N ASP A 131 -4.58 -2.65 -2.43
CA ASP A 131 -4.04 -3.23 -3.65
C ASP A 131 -3.91 -4.74 -3.48
N LEU A 132 -4.58 -5.50 -4.31
CA LEU A 132 -4.57 -6.96 -4.38
C LEU A 132 -3.67 -7.38 -5.55
N TRP A 133 -2.52 -7.97 -5.24
CA TRP A 133 -1.47 -8.31 -6.19
C TRP A 133 -1.60 -9.75 -6.66
N LEU A 134 -1.44 -9.98 -7.97
CA LEU A 134 -1.59 -11.28 -8.61
C LEU A 134 -0.36 -11.59 -9.48
N VAL A 135 0.15 -12.82 -9.35
CA VAL A 135 1.26 -13.35 -10.15
C VAL A 135 0.74 -13.76 -11.54
N ASP A 136 -0.40 -14.45 -11.58
CA ASP A 136 -1.07 -14.79 -12.83
C ASP A 136 -2.00 -13.65 -13.26
N PRO A 137 -1.74 -12.99 -14.40
CA PRO A 137 -2.62 -11.95 -14.92
C PRO A 137 -4.04 -12.44 -15.24
N ALA A 138 -4.23 -13.74 -15.55
CA ALA A 138 -5.56 -14.30 -15.82
C ALA A 138 -6.43 -14.35 -14.54
N ALA A 139 -5.81 -14.41 -13.37
CA ALA A 139 -6.50 -14.43 -12.09
C ALA A 139 -7.15 -13.06 -11.74
N VAL A 140 -6.74 -11.95 -12.39
CA VAL A 140 -7.35 -10.64 -12.16
C VAL A 140 -8.85 -10.65 -12.40
N ALA A 141 -9.30 -11.32 -13.47
CA ALA A 141 -10.73 -11.43 -13.80
C ALA A 141 -11.51 -12.38 -12.87
N GLN A 142 -10.81 -13.15 -12.05
CA GLN A 142 -11.42 -14.11 -11.12
C GLN A 142 -11.63 -13.52 -9.71
N VAL A 143 -11.06 -12.36 -9.45
CA VAL A 143 -11.27 -11.68 -8.16
C VAL A 143 -12.72 -11.17 -8.09
N ASP A 144 -13.50 -11.72 -7.16
CA ASP A 144 -14.85 -11.22 -6.90
C ASP A 144 -14.76 -9.84 -6.26
N VAL A 145 -15.32 -8.83 -6.93
CA VAL A 145 -15.29 -7.44 -6.47
C VAL A 145 -16.08 -7.25 -5.16
N PHE A 146 -17.17 -8.00 -4.97
CA PHE A 146 -17.98 -7.88 -3.76
C PHE A 146 -17.24 -8.46 -2.56
N ASP A 147 -16.58 -9.60 -2.71
CA ASP A 147 -15.72 -10.17 -1.67
C ASP A 147 -14.56 -9.23 -1.35
N ALA A 148 -13.91 -8.65 -2.36
CA ALA A 148 -12.82 -7.73 -2.17
C ALA A 148 -13.26 -6.43 -1.46
N VAL A 149 -14.41 -5.85 -1.83
CA VAL A 149 -15.00 -4.68 -1.15
C VAL A 149 -15.38 -5.03 0.29
N ALA A 150 -16.03 -6.19 0.52
CA ALA A 150 -16.40 -6.62 1.86
C ALA A 150 -15.17 -6.77 2.79
N VAL A 151 -14.05 -7.30 2.28
CA VAL A 151 -12.78 -7.35 3.03
C VAL A 151 -12.25 -5.94 3.30
N GLY A 152 -12.33 -5.02 2.33
CA GLY A 152 -11.98 -3.62 2.49
C GLY A 152 -12.77 -2.93 3.61
N ASP A 153 -14.07 -3.20 3.68
CA ASP A 153 -14.96 -2.67 4.74
C ASP A 153 -14.62 -3.25 6.12
N LEU A 154 -14.30 -4.54 6.20
CA LEU A 154 -13.83 -5.17 7.44
C LEU A 154 -12.50 -4.58 7.91
N ILE A 155 -11.57 -4.31 7.01
CA ILE A 155 -10.31 -3.62 7.31
C ILE A 155 -10.59 -2.21 7.82
N SER A 156 -11.46 -1.47 7.15
CA SER A 156 -11.86 -0.12 7.55
C SER A 156 -12.46 -0.09 8.95
N SER A 157 -13.36 -1.03 9.24
CA SER A 157 -13.97 -1.17 10.56
C SER A 157 -12.93 -1.47 11.64
N ALA A 158 -12.05 -2.46 11.41
CA ALA A 158 -11.02 -2.84 12.38
C ALA A 158 -10.04 -1.68 12.68
N LEU A 159 -9.63 -0.92 11.67
CA LEU A 159 -8.76 0.25 11.86
C LEU A 159 -9.48 1.39 12.59
N THR A 160 -10.77 1.58 12.34
CA THR A 160 -11.60 2.57 13.02
C THR A 160 -11.79 2.19 14.49
N ASP A 161 -12.16 0.94 14.78
CA ASP A 161 -12.32 0.43 16.13
C ASP A 161 -11.02 0.56 16.94
N ALA A 162 -9.90 0.15 16.35
CA ALA A 162 -8.60 0.30 16.99
C ALA A 162 -8.25 1.77 17.27
N ALA A 163 -8.60 2.70 16.38
CA ALA A 163 -8.38 4.12 16.60
C ALA A 163 -9.25 4.69 17.74
N VAL A 164 -10.50 4.23 17.86
CA VAL A 164 -11.41 4.68 18.94
C VAL A 164 -10.93 4.23 20.32
N TRP A 165 -10.36 3.01 20.40
CA TRP A 165 -9.92 2.43 21.66
C TRP A 165 -8.45 2.68 22.00
N SER A 166 -7.66 3.26 21.09
CA SER A 166 -6.25 3.60 21.36
C SER A 166 -6.15 4.93 22.14
N THR A 167 -5.14 5.01 23.01
CA THR A 167 -4.75 6.26 23.67
C THR A 167 -3.88 7.07 22.70
N TRP A 168 -4.49 7.80 21.80
CA TRP A 168 -3.78 8.66 20.86
C TRP A 168 -3.99 10.15 21.15
N SER A 169 -3.00 10.95 20.86
CA SER A 169 -3.13 12.40 20.85
C SER A 169 -3.45 12.89 19.42
N GLU A 170 -4.10 14.04 19.33
CA GLU A 170 -4.42 14.66 18.03
C GLU A 170 -3.18 14.86 17.15
N ALA A 171 -2.00 15.06 17.78
CA ALA A 171 -0.72 15.22 17.08
C ALA A 171 -0.09 13.89 16.62
N ALA A 172 -0.29 12.79 17.35
CA ALA A 172 0.36 11.50 17.08
C ALA A 172 -0.50 10.59 16.19
N GLY A 173 -1.83 10.71 16.25
CA GLY A 173 -2.76 9.80 15.60
C GLY A 173 -2.82 8.42 16.28
N PRO A 174 -3.62 7.49 15.73
CA PRO A 174 -3.77 6.17 16.28
C PRO A 174 -2.52 5.30 16.11
N ASP A 175 -2.32 4.32 16.99
CA ASP A 175 -1.13 3.45 17.04
C ASP A 175 -0.82 2.76 15.71
N TRP A 176 -1.82 2.35 14.95
CA TRP A 176 -1.61 1.73 13.66
C TRP A 176 -1.00 2.66 12.59
N LEU A 177 -1.01 3.99 12.77
CA LEU A 177 -0.22 4.92 11.94
C LEU A 177 1.28 4.84 12.21
N HIS A 178 1.70 4.16 13.28
CA HIS A 178 3.10 3.89 13.61
C HIS A 178 3.59 2.53 13.13
N SER A 179 2.88 1.88 12.20
CA SER A 179 3.32 0.65 11.57
C SER A 179 4.74 0.79 10.98
N PRO A 180 5.53 -0.30 10.85
CA PRO A 180 6.88 -0.21 10.30
C PRO A 180 6.94 0.42 8.90
N ALA A 181 5.90 0.28 8.10
CA ALA A 181 5.78 0.95 6.80
C ALA A 181 5.55 2.46 6.94
N ALA A 182 4.69 2.87 7.86
CA ALA A 182 4.41 4.29 8.12
C ALA A 182 5.62 5.01 8.72
N VAL A 183 6.35 4.38 9.65
CA VAL A 183 7.59 4.92 10.23
C VAL A 183 8.66 5.14 9.16
N ARG A 184 8.89 4.17 8.28
CA ARG A 184 9.80 4.34 7.14
C ARG A 184 9.37 5.52 6.25
N ARG A 185 8.08 5.78 6.17
CA ARG A 185 7.53 6.90 5.40
C ARG A 185 7.80 8.25 6.06
N ALA A 186 7.80 8.34 7.39
CA ALA A 186 8.13 9.56 8.12
C ALA A 186 9.51 10.09 7.71
N ALA A 187 10.52 9.22 7.53
CA ALA A 187 11.84 9.60 7.05
C ALA A 187 11.81 10.23 5.63
N VAL A 188 10.94 9.72 4.74
CA VAL A 188 10.75 10.33 3.41
C VAL A 188 10.16 11.73 3.53
N TRP A 189 9.18 11.93 4.40
CA TRP A 189 8.59 13.26 4.61
C TRP A 189 9.57 14.25 5.26
N GLN A 190 10.43 13.77 6.16
CA GLN A 190 11.54 14.58 6.66
C GLN A 190 12.46 15.02 5.51
N ALA A 191 12.84 14.10 4.62
CA ALA A 191 13.66 14.44 3.45
C ALA A 191 12.96 15.44 2.52
N VAL A 192 11.63 15.30 2.32
CA VAL A 192 10.84 16.27 1.55
C VAL A 192 10.87 17.65 2.22
N ALA A 193 10.65 17.73 3.53
CA ALA A 193 10.68 19.01 4.25
C ALA A 193 12.06 19.69 4.18
N LEU A 194 13.13 18.94 4.38
CA LEU A 194 14.50 19.44 4.27
C LEU A 194 14.82 19.90 2.84
N THR A 195 14.40 19.14 1.83
CA THR A 195 14.60 19.52 0.41
C THR A 195 13.81 20.77 0.05
N SER A 196 12.57 20.87 0.52
CA SER A 196 11.70 22.03 0.34
C SER A 196 12.36 23.29 0.92
N ALA A 197 12.83 23.21 2.17
CA ALA A 197 13.50 24.30 2.85
C ALA A 197 14.84 24.69 2.16
N ALA A 198 15.65 23.69 1.79
CA ALA A 198 16.96 23.93 1.17
C ALA A 198 16.86 24.53 -0.24
N ARG A 199 15.77 24.30 -0.95
CA ARG A 199 15.55 24.77 -2.33
C ARG A 199 14.56 25.93 -2.43
N ASP A 200 13.99 26.34 -1.32
CA ASP A 200 12.93 27.35 -1.27
C ASP A 200 11.77 27.01 -2.24
N THR A 201 11.33 25.75 -2.24
CA THR A 201 10.29 25.22 -3.12
C THR A 201 9.15 24.61 -2.32
N GLY A 202 7.99 24.42 -2.96
CA GLY A 202 6.86 23.72 -2.32
C GLY A 202 7.16 22.22 -2.08
N THR A 203 6.47 21.60 -1.12
CA THR A 203 6.64 20.17 -0.77
C THR A 203 6.36 19.24 -1.95
N ALA A 204 5.44 19.59 -2.84
CA ALA A 204 5.15 18.81 -4.05
C ALA A 204 6.34 18.78 -5.01
N GLU A 205 6.99 19.93 -5.21
CA GLU A 205 8.18 20.06 -6.07
C GLU A 205 9.39 19.36 -5.44
N ALA A 206 9.60 19.52 -4.12
CA ALA A 206 10.63 18.80 -3.38
C ALA A 206 10.46 17.27 -3.49
N LEU A 207 9.26 16.76 -3.39
CA LEU A 207 8.94 15.33 -3.56
C LEU A 207 9.22 14.88 -5.01
N ALA A 208 8.86 15.67 -6.00
CA ALA A 208 9.14 15.37 -7.40
C ALA A 208 10.66 15.31 -7.67
N ALA A 209 11.42 16.24 -7.09
CA ALA A 209 12.89 16.26 -7.19
C ALA A 209 13.53 15.01 -6.54
N LEU A 210 13.06 14.60 -5.36
CA LEU A 210 13.53 13.37 -4.69
C LEU A 210 13.21 12.11 -5.52
N ARG A 211 12.03 12.04 -6.12
CA ARG A 211 11.63 10.94 -7.02
C ARG A 211 12.51 10.88 -8.26
N ALA A 212 12.78 12.01 -8.89
CA ALA A 212 13.66 12.10 -10.05
C ALA A 212 15.08 11.63 -9.72
N HIS A 213 15.58 11.94 -8.52
CA HIS A 213 16.90 11.50 -8.06
C HIS A 213 16.93 10.00 -7.74
N ALA A 214 15.88 9.47 -7.15
CA ALA A 214 15.77 8.04 -6.80
C ALA A 214 15.63 7.15 -8.04
N GLY A 215 14.99 7.61 -9.11
CA GLY A 215 14.76 6.84 -10.34
C GLY A 215 16.04 6.27 -10.96
N PRO A 216 17.11 7.04 -11.20
CA PRO A 216 18.37 6.54 -11.75
C PRO A 216 19.13 5.60 -10.80
N ALA A 217 19.06 5.81 -9.49
CA ALA A 217 19.67 4.93 -8.49
C ALA A 217 18.98 3.56 -8.46
N VAL A 218 17.65 3.55 -8.59
CA VAL A 218 16.85 2.34 -8.70
C VAL A 218 17.18 1.56 -9.98
N ALA A 219 17.40 2.23 -11.11
CA ALA A 219 17.79 1.62 -12.39
C ALA A 219 19.22 1.04 -12.38
N ARG A 220 20.15 1.65 -11.66
CA ARG A 220 21.55 1.20 -11.58
C ARG A 220 21.73 -0.07 -10.76
N SER A 221 20.90 -0.31 -9.75
CA SER A 221 20.93 -1.52 -8.91
C SER A 221 20.52 -2.80 -9.66
N THR A 222 20.03 -2.72 -10.89
CA THR A 222 19.59 -3.86 -11.70
C THR A 222 20.62 -4.37 -12.71
N ARG A 223 21.77 -3.74 -12.86
CA ARG A 223 22.86 -4.32 -13.66
C ARG A 223 23.58 -5.34 -12.82
N SER A 224 23.41 -6.62 -13.18
CA SER A 224 24.26 -7.71 -12.71
C SER A 224 25.74 -7.34 -12.99
N PRO A 225 26.66 -7.68 -12.07
CA PRO A 225 28.08 -7.52 -12.39
C PRO A 225 28.44 -8.40 -13.59
N PRO A 226 29.37 -7.96 -14.43
CA PRO A 226 29.83 -8.79 -15.54
C PRO A 226 30.42 -10.09 -14.98
N THR A 227 29.95 -11.21 -15.51
CA THR A 227 30.58 -12.52 -15.31
C THR A 227 31.97 -12.46 -15.93
N TRP A 228 32.98 -12.59 -15.10
CA TRP A 228 34.38 -12.89 -15.49
C TRP A 228 34.55 -14.39 -15.66
#